data_67f024c1f418c2b2662ce20894ab5680
#
_entry.id   67f024c1f418c2b2662ce20894ab5680
#
_cell.length_a   1.000
_cell.length_b   1.000
_cell.length_c   1.000
_cell.angle_alpha   90.00
_cell.angle_beta   90.00
_cell.angle_gamma   90.00
#
_symmetry.space_group_name_H-M   'P 1'
#
loop_
_entity.id
_entity.type
_entity.pdbx_description
1 polymer ?
#
loop_
_entity_poly.entity_id
_entity_poly.type
_entity_poly.pdbx_seq_one_letter_code
_entity_poly.pdbx_strand_id
1 'polypeptide(L)'
;MLEMRLRKHFPFINEIVFFRIADLGKLNLEEKFDLTISTSLLPGYSGKYLLISPLLLEDEIKQLKEAFRAIDHTTRHVQAMAKSSLPDNDDYQEVMTFIDEINQLLKYFFVKTLENSASISETVALAVENISTEIIADPVKVRDKLMNRYQQAPIGIPNTHFALFHASHAAVLQPCFCVFDLQTPLEIIGMDKEPMTLTRMLVMLAPDPIEENVAKMLGKISGAIIMNDLGMEIFNSGNEAIIYQLLSALLIEEVKK
;
A
#
# COMPACT_ATOMS: atom_id res chain seq x y z
N MET A 1 21.63 15.52 11.91
CA MET A 1 20.46 15.53 12.81
C MET A 1 19.43 16.60 12.40
N LEU A 2 19.81 17.87 12.19
CA LEU A 2 18.89 18.95 11.77
C LEU A 2 18.26 18.68 10.39
N GLU A 3 19.03 18.26 9.38
CA GLU A 3 18.53 17.94 8.04
C GLU A 3 17.40 16.89 8.08
N MET A 4 17.59 15.82 8.82
CA MET A 4 16.59 14.76 8.95
C MET A 4 15.28 15.30 9.55
N ARG A 5 15.36 16.22 10.50
CA ARG A 5 14.19 16.86 11.10
C ARG A 5 13.52 17.83 10.11
N LEU A 6 14.29 18.62 9.37
CA LEU A 6 13.75 19.47 8.32
C LEU A 6 13.01 18.67 7.27
N ARG A 7 13.59 17.60 6.74
CA ARG A 7 12.93 16.71 5.75
C ARG A 7 11.69 16.03 6.32
N LYS A 8 11.69 15.69 7.61
CA LYS A 8 10.50 15.10 8.27
C LYS A 8 9.33 16.07 8.37
N HIS A 9 9.59 17.34 8.70
CA HIS A 9 8.53 18.35 8.89
C HIS A 9 8.16 19.10 7.60
N PHE A 10 9.07 19.09 6.61
CA PHE A 10 8.96 19.80 5.34
C PHE A 10 9.39 18.89 4.18
N PRO A 11 8.62 17.86 3.86
CA PRO A 11 8.98 16.87 2.82
C PRO A 11 9.06 17.46 1.41
N PHE A 12 8.51 18.65 1.19
CA PHE A 12 8.56 19.38 -0.09
C PHE A 12 9.89 20.10 -0.35
N ILE A 13 10.86 20.10 0.58
CA ILE A 13 12.17 20.67 0.34
C ILE A 13 12.95 19.79 -0.64
N ASN A 14 13.22 20.29 -1.83
CA ASN A 14 13.94 19.57 -2.87
C ASN A 14 15.43 19.42 -2.52
N GLU A 15 16.09 20.49 -2.13
CA GLU A 15 17.53 20.50 -1.87
C GLU A 15 17.86 21.21 -0.55
N ILE A 16 18.81 20.68 0.21
CA ILE A 16 19.40 21.31 1.39
C ILE A 16 20.90 21.33 1.20
N VAL A 17 21.46 22.54 1.12
CA VAL A 17 22.90 22.74 0.96
C VAL A 17 23.50 23.32 2.23
N PHE A 18 24.63 22.79 2.66
CA PHE A 18 25.32 23.25 3.87
C PHE A 18 26.53 24.08 3.52
N PHE A 19 26.64 25.24 4.16
CA PHE A 19 27.77 26.13 4.01
C PHE A 19 28.50 26.34 5.35
N ARG A 20 29.80 26.54 5.29
CA ARG A 20 30.59 26.99 6.44
C ARG A 20 30.44 28.49 6.58
N ILE A 21 30.38 28.99 7.81
CA ILE A 21 30.28 30.43 8.09
C ILE A 21 31.42 31.21 7.42
N ALA A 22 32.63 30.63 7.35
CA ALA A 22 33.79 31.23 6.71
C ALA A 22 33.64 31.46 5.19
N ASP A 23 32.72 30.73 4.53
CA ASP A 23 32.54 30.81 3.08
C ASP A 23 31.42 31.80 2.68
N LEU A 24 30.65 32.32 3.66
CA LEU A 24 29.44 33.12 3.41
C LEU A 24 29.76 34.48 2.77
N GLY A 25 30.94 35.10 3.07
CA GLY A 25 31.33 36.42 2.53
C GLY A 25 31.56 36.47 1.01
N LYS A 26 31.55 35.30 0.34
CA LYS A 26 31.79 35.15 -1.10
C LYS A 26 30.55 34.70 -1.89
N LEU A 27 29.45 34.46 -1.22
CA LEU A 27 28.27 33.85 -1.81
C LEU A 27 27.05 34.76 -1.70
N ASN A 28 26.38 35.01 -2.84
CA ASN A 28 25.08 35.65 -2.85
C ASN A 28 24.01 34.57 -2.66
N LEU A 29 23.69 34.27 -1.40
CA LEU A 29 22.75 33.18 -1.07
C LEU A 29 21.30 33.52 -1.44
N GLU A 30 20.93 34.82 -1.40
CA GLU A 30 19.57 35.26 -1.71
C GLU A 30 19.19 35.06 -3.18
N GLU A 31 20.16 34.99 -4.10
CA GLU A 31 19.90 34.69 -5.51
C GLU A 31 19.84 33.20 -5.83
N LYS A 32 20.40 32.39 -4.94
CA LYS A 32 20.56 30.95 -5.20
C LYS A 32 19.61 30.08 -4.41
N PHE A 33 19.15 30.57 -3.28
CA PHE A 33 18.33 29.78 -2.35
C PHE A 33 17.09 30.55 -1.92
N ASP A 34 15.99 29.83 -1.80
CA ASP A 34 14.68 30.37 -1.41
C ASP A 34 14.66 30.79 0.06
N LEU A 35 15.39 30.07 0.90
CA LEU A 35 15.48 30.31 2.33
C LEU A 35 16.86 29.96 2.86
N THR A 36 17.44 30.89 3.61
CA THR A 36 18.67 30.65 4.37
C THR A 36 18.33 30.48 5.84
N ILE A 37 18.84 29.43 6.45
CA ILE A 37 18.71 29.16 7.89
C ILE A 37 20.09 29.03 8.53
N SER A 38 20.21 29.43 9.79
CA SER A 38 21.44 29.27 10.55
C SER A 38 21.14 28.82 11.97
N THR A 39 22.03 28.02 12.53
CA THR A 39 21.98 27.61 13.94
C THR A 39 22.78 28.50 14.86
N SER A 40 23.44 29.56 14.33
CA SER A 40 24.18 30.55 15.06
C SER A 40 24.07 31.91 14.37
N LEU A 41 24.36 32.98 15.11
CA LEU A 41 24.45 34.33 14.54
C LEU A 41 25.53 34.36 13.46
N LEU A 42 25.26 35.07 12.35
CA LEU A 42 26.15 35.21 11.21
C LEU A 42 26.78 36.63 11.19
N PRO A 43 27.90 36.87 11.88
CA PRO A 43 28.55 38.17 11.92
C PRO A 43 29.03 38.56 10.51
N GLY A 44 28.69 39.78 10.05
CA GLY A 44 29.09 40.28 8.73
C GLY A 44 28.30 39.75 7.53
N TYR A 45 27.30 38.93 7.73
CA TYR A 45 26.35 38.55 6.69
C TYR A 45 25.17 39.53 6.65
N SER A 46 24.96 40.18 5.50
CA SER A 46 23.94 41.22 5.31
C SER A 46 22.61 40.67 4.76
N GLY A 47 22.59 39.42 4.32
CA GLY A 47 21.40 38.77 3.77
C GLY A 47 20.40 38.30 4.86
N LYS A 48 19.17 38.03 4.44
CA LYS A 48 18.14 37.52 5.32
C LYS A 48 18.39 36.05 5.66
N TYR A 49 18.24 35.69 6.91
CA TYR A 49 18.25 34.28 7.35
C TYR A 49 17.38 34.10 8.59
N LEU A 50 16.92 32.89 8.80
CA LEU A 50 16.24 32.48 10.02
C LEU A 50 17.23 31.82 10.99
N LEU A 51 17.25 32.30 12.22
CA LEU A 51 18.03 31.69 13.29
C LEU A 51 17.16 30.63 13.96
N ILE A 52 17.61 29.38 13.93
CA ILE A 52 16.91 28.24 14.52
C ILE A 52 17.87 27.41 15.40
N SER A 53 17.33 26.69 16.37
CA SER A 53 18.14 25.77 17.15
C SER A 53 18.46 24.48 16.38
N PRO A 54 19.57 23.79 16.66
CA PRO A 54 19.85 22.47 16.07
C PRO A 54 18.78 21.42 16.38
N LEU A 55 17.97 21.66 17.43
CA LEU A 55 16.91 20.77 17.88
C LEU A 55 15.59 21.00 17.15
N LEU A 56 15.45 22.11 16.41
CA LEU A 56 14.23 22.48 15.70
C LEU A 56 12.98 22.36 16.58
N LEU A 57 12.77 23.36 17.45
CA LEU A 57 11.66 23.41 18.39
C LEU A 57 10.33 23.73 17.69
N GLU A 58 9.21 23.50 18.36
CA GLU A 58 7.86 23.68 17.76
C GLU A 58 7.60 25.11 17.28
N ASP A 59 8.06 26.12 18.02
CA ASP A 59 7.93 27.51 17.63
C ASP A 59 8.76 27.82 16.37
N GLU A 60 9.93 27.20 16.24
CA GLU A 60 10.81 27.36 15.07
C GLU A 60 10.21 26.64 13.84
N ILE A 61 9.55 25.51 14.04
CA ILE A 61 8.79 24.83 12.97
C ILE A 61 7.66 25.75 12.47
N LYS A 62 6.99 26.47 13.38
CA LYS A 62 5.95 27.42 13.02
C LYS A 62 6.51 28.62 12.23
N GLN A 63 7.62 29.17 12.68
CA GLN A 63 8.33 30.26 11.96
C GLN A 63 8.76 29.82 10.55
N LEU A 64 9.31 28.61 10.41
CA LEU A 64 9.66 28.05 9.10
C LEU A 64 8.46 27.88 8.20
N LYS A 65 7.32 27.40 8.73
CA LYS A 65 6.06 27.29 7.95
C LYS A 65 5.60 28.65 7.44
N GLU A 66 5.70 29.68 8.25
CA GLU A 66 5.34 31.05 7.86
C GLU A 66 6.30 31.60 6.81
N ALA A 67 7.62 31.36 6.95
CA ALA A 67 8.62 31.75 5.97
C ALA A 67 8.40 31.06 4.61
N PHE A 68 8.14 29.76 4.59
CA PHE A 68 7.82 29.03 3.36
C PHE A 68 6.54 29.54 2.69
N ARG A 69 5.49 29.87 3.46
CA ARG A 69 4.27 30.49 2.91
C ARG A 69 4.54 31.86 2.29
N ALA A 70 5.42 32.66 2.87
CA ALA A 70 5.78 33.97 2.32
C ALA A 70 6.56 33.85 1.00
N ILE A 71 7.33 32.81 0.81
CA ILE A 71 8.06 32.50 -0.43
C ILE A 71 7.10 32.12 -1.55
N ASP A 72 6.06 31.33 -1.23
CA ASP A 72 5.04 30.86 -2.17
C ASP A 72 4.22 32.01 -2.81
N HIS A 73 4.19 33.19 -2.15
CA HIS A 73 3.50 34.38 -2.66
C HIS A 73 4.36 35.26 -3.60
N THR A 74 5.62 34.96 -3.79
CA THR A 74 6.48 35.72 -4.72
C THR A 74 6.55 35.06 -6.09
N THR A 75 5.89 35.63 -7.05
CA THR A 75 5.52 35.18 -8.43
C THR A 75 6.67 34.63 -9.31
N ARG A 76 7.90 34.51 -8.85
CA ARG A 76 9.02 33.91 -9.61
C ARG A 76 9.08 32.39 -9.50
N HIS A 77 8.54 31.80 -8.43
CA HIS A 77 8.58 30.35 -8.22
C HIS A 77 7.39 29.58 -8.81
N VAL A 78 6.24 30.23 -9.03
CA VAL A 78 5.07 29.57 -9.61
C VAL A 78 5.36 29.00 -11.02
N GLN A 79 6.24 29.64 -11.80
CA GLN A 79 6.60 29.13 -13.13
C GLN A 79 7.73 28.08 -13.11
N ALA A 80 8.60 28.06 -12.11
CA ALA A 80 9.62 27.02 -11.96
C ALA A 80 9.08 25.76 -11.26
N MET A 81 8.22 25.94 -10.23
CA MET A 81 7.52 24.83 -9.58
C MET A 81 6.45 24.21 -10.49
N ALA A 82 5.80 24.97 -11.35
CA ALA A 82 4.89 24.44 -12.37
C ALA A 82 5.58 23.54 -13.42
N LYS A 83 6.92 23.62 -13.53
CA LYS A 83 7.71 22.76 -14.43
C LYS A 83 8.41 21.59 -13.74
N SER A 84 8.54 21.58 -12.41
CA SER A 84 9.31 20.56 -11.70
C SER A 84 8.57 19.85 -10.55
N SER A 85 7.32 20.22 -10.24
CA SER A 85 6.56 19.66 -9.13
C SER A 85 5.06 19.43 -9.39
N LEU A 86 4.60 19.64 -10.62
CA LEU A 86 3.41 18.91 -11.04
C LEU A 86 3.89 17.48 -11.31
N PRO A 87 3.30 16.44 -10.70
CA PRO A 87 3.55 15.08 -11.14
C PRO A 87 3.38 15.06 -12.65
N ASP A 88 4.33 14.42 -13.36
CA ASP A 88 4.20 14.26 -14.80
C ASP A 88 2.79 13.71 -15.06
N ASN A 89 2.17 14.09 -16.16
CA ASN A 89 0.81 13.60 -16.47
C ASN A 89 0.77 12.07 -16.44
N ASP A 90 1.91 11.44 -16.70
CA ASP A 90 2.10 9.99 -16.64
C ASP A 90 2.07 9.49 -15.19
N ASP A 91 2.74 10.15 -14.22
CA ASP A 91 2.68 9.80 -12.79
C ASP A 91 1.26 9.92 -12.24
N TYR A 92 0.52 10.97 -12.63
CA TYR A 92 -0.87 11.14 -12.23
C TYR A 92 -1.77 10.03 -12.78
N GLN A 93 -1.61 9.67 -14.05
CA GLN A 93 -2.37 8.60 -14.69
C GLN A 93 -2.06 7.24 -14.05
N GLU A 94 -0.80 6.99 -13.70
CA GLU A 94 -0.39 5.76 -13.01
C GLU A 94 -1.06 5.65 -11.62
N VAL A 95 -1.04 6.71 -10.84
CA VAL A 95 -1.71 6.76 -9.52
C VAL A 95 -3.22 6.57 -9.67
N MET A 96 -3.87 7.22 -10.64
CA MET A 96 -5.30 7.06 -10.86
C MET A 96 -5.67 5.64 -11.29
N THR A 97 -4.86 5.04 -12.17
CA THR A 97 -5.03 3.64 -12.59
C THR A 97 -4.93 2.71 -11.38
N PHE A 98 -3.95 2.92 -10.51
CA PHE A 98 -3.78 2.10 -9.31
C PHE A 98 -4.97 2.25 -8.33
N ILE A 99 -5.48 3.47 -8.17
CA ILE A 99 -6.69 3.72 -7.36
C ILE A 99 -7.90 2.99 -7.95
N ASP A 100 -8.07 3.01 -9.26
CA ASP A 100 -9.17 2.32 -9.93
C ASP A 100 -9.08 0.80 -9.75
N GLU A 101 -7.88 0.22 -9.83
CA GLU A 101 -7.64 -1.20 -9.56
C GLU A 101 -7.95 -1.59 -8.12
N ILE A 102 -7.56 -0.75 -7.14
CA ILE A 102 -7.94 -0.92 -5.73
C ILE A 102 -9.46 -0.90 -5.57
N ASN A 103 -10.14 0.06 -6.17
CA ASN A 103 -11.58 0.19 -6.12
C ASN A 103 -12.28 -1.03 -6.74
N GLN A 104 -11.76 -1.57 -7.84
CA GLN A 104 -12.28 -2.78 -8.46
C GLN A 104 -12.13 -4.00 -7.53
N LEU A 105 -10.97 -4.21 -6.93
CA LEU A 105 -10.75 -5.31 -6.00
C LEU A 105 -11.68 -5.21 -4.79
N LEU A 106 -11.81 -4.02 -4.19
CA LEU A 106 -12.69 -3.78 -3.05
C LEU A 106 -14.17 -3.89 -3.40
N LYS A 107 -14.59 -3.52 -4.61
CA LYS A 107 -15.97 -3.64 -5.10
C LYS A 107 -16.44 -5.09 -5.13
N TYR A 108 -15.55 -6.02 -5.45
CA TYR A 108 -15.87 -7.44 -5.58
C TYR A 108 -15.49 -8.27 -4.35
N PHE A 109 -15.00 -7.60 -3.28
CA PHE A 109 -14.77 -8.27 -2.00
C PHE A 109 -16.11 -8.62 -1.33
N PHE A 110 -16.19 -9.82 -0.79
CA PHE A 110 -17.31 -10.28 0.03
C PHE A 110 -16.89 -11.42 0.97
N VAL A 111 -17.71 -11.65 1.98
CA VAL A 111 -17.68 -12.85 2.83
C VAL A 111 -18.98 -13.60 2.62
N LYS A 112 -18.92 -14.90 2.25
CA LYS A 112 -20.10 -15.72 1.96
C LYS A 112 -19.96 -17.12 2.57
N THR A 113 -21.05 -17.67 3.10
CA THR A 113 -21.08 -19.05 3.57
C THR A 113 -21.35 -20.02 2.42
N LEU A 114 -20.53 -21.06 2.32
CA LEU A 114 -20.75 -22.20 1.42
C LEU A 114 -21.46 -23.32 2.17
N GLU A 115 -22.56 -23.75 1.61
CA GLU A 115 -23.36 -24.83 2.13
C GLU A 115 -23.09 -26.17 1.39
N ASN A 116 -23.20 -27.27 2.09
CA ASN A 116 -23.25 -28.61 1.49
C ASN A 116 -22.02 -29.06 0.69
N SER A 117 -20.82 -28.67 1.09
CA SER A 117 -19.57 -29.19 0.51
C SER A 117 -19.02 -30.35 1.35
N ALA A 118 -18.85 -31.50 0.73
CA ALA A 118 -18.36 -32.73 1.39
C ALA A 118 -16.85 -32.97 1.12
N SER A 119 -16.24 -32.21 0.21
CA SER A 119 -14.85 -32.38 -0.18
C SER A 119 -14.22 -31.04 -0.59
N ILE A 120 -12.88 -30.94 -0.55
CA ILE A 120 -12.15 -29.78 -1.04
C ILE A 120 -12.47 -29.48 -2.51
N SER A 121 -12.61 -30.51 -3.34
CA SER A 121 -12.91 -30.33 -4.77
C SER A 121 -14.28 -29.67 -4.99
N GLU A 122 -15.28 -30.12 -4.24
CA GLU A 122 -16.62 -29.50 -4.29
C GLU A 122 -16.61 -28.09 -3.72
N THR A 123 -15.90 -27.87 -2.61
CA THR A 123 -15.78 -26.55 -1.99
C THR A 123 -15.14 -25.55 -2.94
N VAL A 124 -14.05 -25.93 -3.62
CA VAL A 124 -13.39 -25.07 -4.62
C VAL A 124 -14.32 -24.80 -5.81
N ALA A 125 -15.07 -25.80 -6.28
CA ALA A 125 -16.04 -25.61 -7.36
C ALA A 125 -17.14 -24.61 -6.96
N LEU A 126 -17.75 -24.81 -5.80
CA LEU A 126 -18.78 -23.90 -5.25
C LEU A 126 -18.23 -22.49 -5.03
N ALA A 127 -17.02 -22.35 -4.50
CA ALA A 127 -16.39 -21.05 -4.30
C ALA A 127 -16.24 -20.28 -5.62
N VAL A 128 -15.69 -20.95 -6.65
CA VAL A 128 -15.49 -20.34 -7.97
C VAL A 128 -16.82 -19.99 -8.66
N GLU A 129 -17.84 -20.82 -8.53
CA GLU A 129 -19.20 -20.57 -9.06
C GLU A 129 -19.89 -19.38 -8.36
N ASN A 130 -19.51 -19.07 -7.14
CA ASN A 130 -20.05 -17.94 -6.39
C ASN A 130 -19.32 -16.62 -6.68
N ILE A 131 -18.22 -16.64 -7.42
CA ILE A 131 -17.53 -15.43 -7.88
C ILE A 131 -18.20 -14.93 -9.17
N SER A 132 -18.33 -13.61 -9.29
CA SER A 132 -19.01 -12.98 -10.44
C SER A 132 -18.41 -13.38 -11.78
N THR A 133 -19.25 -13.53 -12.80
CA THR A 133 -18.84 -13.70 -14.19
C THR A 133 -18.11 -12.50 -14.77
N GLU A 134 -18.20 -11.34 -14.16
CA GLU A 134 -17.38 -10.17 -14.47
C GLU A 134 -15.91 -10.37 -14.07
N ILE A 135 -15.64 -11.29 -13.15
CA ILE A 135 -14.29 -11.62 -12.66
C ILE A 135 -13.76 -12.89 -13.33
N ILE A 136 -14.58 -13.92 -13.48
CA ILE A 136 -14.18 -15.22 -14.02
C ILE A 136 -14.95 -15.52 -15.29
N ALA A 137 -14.24 -15.60 -16.42
CA ALA A 137 -14.83 -15.96 -17.72
C ALA A 137 -15.04 -17.49 -17.88
N ASP A 138 -14.20 -18.32 -17.24
CA ASP A 138 -14.25 -19.77 -17.32
C ASP A 138 -14.02 -20.40 -15.93
N PRO A 139 -15.10 -20.64 -15.16
CA PRO A 139 -15.00 -21.20 -13.82
C PRO A 139 -14.30 -22.56 -13.75
N VAL A 140 -14.46 -23.39 -14.77
CA VAL A 140 -13.86 -24.74 -14.80
C VAL A 140 -12.33 -24.65 -14.82
N LYS A 141 -11.78 -23.81 -15.68
CA LYS A 141 -10.33 -23.61 -15.77
C LYS A 141 -9.72 -23.02 -14.49
N VAL A 142 -10.41 -22.06 -13.87
CA VAL A 142 -9.95 -21.47 -12.61
C VAL A 142 -9.99 -22.49 -11.47
N ARG A 143 -11.08 -23.26 -11.36
CA ARG A 143 -11.18 -24.38 -10.41
C ARG A 143 -10.03 -25.37 -10.58
N ASP A 144 -9.78 -25.82 -11.82
CA ASP A 144 -8.73 -26.80 -12.11
C ASP A 144 -7.34 -26.25 -11.76
N LYS A 145 -7.10 -24.95 -11.99
CA LYS A 145 -5.85 -24.27 -11.59
C LYS A 145 -5.69 -24.24 -10.08
N LEU A 146 -6.74 -23.90 -9.32
CA LEU A 146 -6.72 -23.90 -7.86
C LEU A 146 -6.50 -25.32 -7.29
N MET A 147 -7.17 -26.32 -7.85
CA MET A 147 -7.00 -27.70 -7.44
C MET A 147 -5.60 -28.24 -7.72
N ASN A 148 -5.03 -27.93 -8.89
CA ASN A 148 -3.64 -28.27 -9.20
C ASN A 148 -2.66 -27.66 -8.20
N ARG A 149 -2.88 -26.39 -7.79
CA ARG A 149 -2.08 -25.72 -6.78
C ARG A 149 -2.20 -26.40 -5.41
N TYR A 150 -3.42 -26.72 -4.99
CA TYR A 150 -3.70 -27.44 -3.75
C TYR A 150 -2.98 -28.80 -3.67
N GLN A 151 -2.94 -29.53 -4.79
CA GLN A 151 -2.26 -30.82 -4.87
C GLN A 151 -0.73 -30.72 -4.82
N GLN A 152 -0.17 -29.59 -5.25
CA GLN A 152 1.29 -29.38 -5.30
C GLN A 152 1.90 -29.01 -3.95
N ALA A 153 1.16 -28.26 -3.11
CA ALA A 153 1.67 -27.76 -1.83
C ALA A 153 0.53 -27.54 -0.83
N PRO A 154 0.77 -27.76 0.47
CA PRO A 154 -0.15 -27.38 1.53
C PRO A 154 -0.40 -25.87 1.52
N ILE A 155 -1.65 -25.47 1.75
CA ILE A 155 -2.09 -24.06 1.68
C ILE A 155 -2.78 -23.58 2.96
N GLY A 156 -2.97 -24.46 3.93
CA GLY A 156 -3.53 -24.11 5.24
C GLY A 156 -2.57 -23.25 6.04
N ILE A 157 -3.05 -22.16 6.63
CA ILE A 157 -2.22 -21.24 7.43
C ILE A 157 -2.10 -21.82 8.85
N PRO A 158 -0.88 -22.10 9.34
CA PRO A 158 -0.67 -22.66 10.68
C PRO A 158 -1.27 -21.82 11.79
N ASN A 159 -1.77 -22.46 12.85
CA ASN A 159 -2.41 -21.83 14.00
C ASN A 159 -3.69 -21.05 13.67
N THR A 160 -4.32 -21.33 12.53
CA THR A 160 -5.61 -20.76 12.12
C THR A 160 -6.58 -21.87 11.70
N HIS A 161 -7.78 -21.46 11.30
CA HIS A 161 -8.78 -22.35 10.69
C HIS A 161 -9.07 -22.00 9.23
N PHE A 162 -8.14 -21.32 8.56
CA PHE A 162 -8.32 -20.91 7.17
C PHE A 162 -7.13 -21.29 6.27
N ALA A 163 -7.38 -21.34 4.97
CA ALA A 163 -6.39 -21.60 3.94
C ALA A 163 -6.45 -20.53 2.83
N LEU A 164 -5.30 -20.20 2.23
CA LEU A 164 -5.20 -19.25 1.13
C LEU A 164 -5.13 -19.98 -0.22
N PHE A 165 -6.25 -20.04 -0.91
CA PHE A 165 -6.36 -20.51 -2.29
C PHE A 165 -6.05 -19.36 -3.24
N HIS A 166 -4.93 -19.44 -3.97
CA HIS A 166 -4.55 -18.40 -4.89
C HIS A 166 -4.07 -18.93 -6.23
N ALA A 167 -4.44 -18.24 -7.29
CA ALA A 167 -4.00 -18.57 -8.64
C ALA A 167 -4.02 -17.35 -9.57
N SER A 168 -3.18 -17.39 -10.62
CA SER A 168 -3.32 -16.54 -11.80
C SER A 168 -3.71 -17.39 -13.01
N HIS A 169 -4.63 -16.87 -13.82
CA HIS A 169 -5.07 -17.56 -15.03
C HIS A 169 -5.69 -16.57 -16.03
N ALA A 170 -5.53 -16.83 -17.34
CA ALA A 170 -6.10 -15.99 -18.40
C ALA A 170 -7.65 -15.96 -18.41
N ALA A 171 -8.32 -16.91 -17.74
CA ALA A 171 -9.76 -16.87 -17.54
C ALA A 171 -10.21 -16.00 -16.36
N VAL A 172 -9.28 -15.41 -15.61
CA VAL A 172 -9.56 -14.37 -14.62
C VAL A 172 -9.46 -13.03 -15.32
N LEU A 173 -10.55 -12.27 -15.37
CA LEU A 173 -10.64 -10.99 -16.08
C LEU A 173 -10.17 -9.81 -15.22
N GLN A 174 -10.35 -9.92 -13.90
CA GLN A 174 -9.99 -8.88 -12.93
C GLN A 174 -9.48 -9.51 -11.63
N PRO A 175 -8.57 -8.85 -10.91
CA PRO A 175 -8.12 -9.34 -9.62
C PRO A 175 -9.27 -9.35 -8.62
N CYS A 176 -9.32 -10.39 -7.79
CA CYS A 176 -10.29 -10.44 -6.70
C CYS A 176 -9.72 -11.10 -5.45
N PHE A 177 -10.31 -10.73 -4.32
CA PHE A 177 -10.13 -11.36 -3.04
C PHE A 177 -11.49 -11.60 -2.41
N CYS A 178 -11.81 -12.85 -2.07
CA CYS A 178 -13.09 -13.26 -1.52
C CYS A 178 -12.86 -14.20 -0.34
N VAL A 179 -13.80 -14.21 0.60
CA VAL A 179 -13.77 -15.08 1.78
C VAL A 179 -15.00 -15.97 1.78
N PHE A 180 -14.78 -17.26 2.00
CA PHE A 180 -15.87 -18.22 2.12
C PHE A 180 -15.80 -18.94 3.45
N ASP A 181 -16.85 -18.84 4.25
CA ASP A 181 -17.05 -19.65 5.44
C ASP A 181 -17.66 -21.01 5.06
N LEU A 182 -17.12 -22.08 5.62
CA LEU A 182 -17.61 -23.41 5.35
C LEU A 182 -18.61 -23.82 6.42
N GLN A 183 -19.82 -24.17 6.02
CA GLN A 183 -20.82 -24.70 6.94
C GLN A 183 -20.38 -26.05 7.52
N THR A 184 -19.74 -26.89 6.72
CA THR A 184 -19.13 -28.15 7.14
C THR A 184 -17.61 -28.00 7.13
N PRO A 185 -16.93 -28.10 8.29
CA PRO A 185 -15.47 -28.07 8.34
C PRO A 185 -14.84 -29.23 7.57
N LEU A 186 -13.66 -29.01 6.98
CA LEU A 186 -12.90 -30.00 6.25
C LEU A 186 -11.52 -30.20 6.85
N GLU A 187 -11.02 -31.43 6.83
CA GLU A 187 -9.64 -31.69 7.24
C GLU A 187 -8.67 -31.48 6.05
N ILE A 188 -7.63 -30.67 6.27
CA ILE A 188 -6.58 -30.40 5.29
C ILE A 188 -5.20 -30.45 5.95
N ILE A 189 -4.16 -30.31 5.16
CA ILE A 189 -2.77 -30.18 5.66
C ILE A 189 -2.35 -28.71 5.63
N GLY A 190 -1.83 -28.23 6.75
CA GLY A 190 -1.25 -26.90 6.88
C GLY A 190 0.12 -26.79 6.22
N MET A 191 0.59 -25.54 6.02
CA MET A 191 1.94 -25.27 5.47
C MET A 191 3.07 -25.84 6.33
N ASP A 192 2.82 -26.04 7.62
CA ASP A 192 3.70 -26.76 8.58
C ASP A 192 3.66 -28.27 8.45
N LYS A 193 2.86 -28.80 7.53
CA LYS A 193 2.60 -30.21 7.26
C LYS A 193 1.79 -30.94 8.35
N GLU A 194 1.22 -30.19 9.29
CA GLU A 194 0.35 -30.74 10.31
C GLU A 194 -1.13 -30.75 9.84
N PRO A 195 -1.95 -31.70 10.29
CA PRO A 195 -3.38 -31.70 10.04
C PRO A 195 -4.05 -30.50 10.68
N MET A 196 -4.97 -29.87 9.97
CA MET A 196 -5.76 -28.76 10.48
C MET A 196 -7.21 -28.82 9.98
N THR A 197 -8.10 -28.25 10.77
CA THR A 197 -9.51 -28.14 10.41
C THR A 197 -9.76 -26.82 9.68
N LEU A 198 -10.19 -26.90 8.43
CA LEU A 198 -10.55 -25.76 7.60
C LEU A 198 -12.01 -25.37 7.83
N THR A 199 -12.26 -24.18 8.32
CA THR A 199 -13.59 -23.57 8.44
C THR A 199 -13.79 -22.37 7.53
N ARG A 200 -12.69 -21.86 6.96
CA ARG A 200 -12.70 -20.68 6.09
C ARG A 200 -11.71 -20.81 4.94
N MET A 201 -12.17 -20.47 3.74
CA MET A 201 -11.37 -20.40 2.53
C MET A 201 -11.16 -18.93 2.14
N LEU A 202 -9.92 -18.49 2.03
CA LEU A 202 -9.54 -17.20 1.44
C LEU A 202 -9.18 -17.46 -0.02
N VAL A 203 -9.87 -16.82 -0.95
CA VAL A 203 -9.65 -17.01 -2.39
C VAL A 203 -9.10 -15.72 -2.99
N MET A 204 -7.93 -15.81 -3.62
CA MET A 204 -7.24 -14.70 -4.24
C MET A 204 -6.89 -15.06 -5.69
N LEU A 205 -7.46 -14.33 -6.64
CA LEU A 205 -7.27 -14.59 -8.06
C LEU A 205 -6.72 -13.37 -8.78
N ALA A 206 -5.91 -13.61 -9.81
CA ALA A 206 -5.37 -12.58 -10.68
C ALA A 206 -5.47 -12.99 -12.16
N PRO A 207 -5.54 -12.03 -13.09
CA PRO A 207 -5.29 -12.27 -14.50
C PRO A 207 -3.89 -12.87 -14.74
N ASP A 208 -3.68 -13.50 -15.88
CA ASP A 208 -2.37 -13.95 -16.33
C ASP A 208 -2.13 -13.43 -17.76
N PRO A 209 -1.13 -12.57 -17.99
CA PRO A 209 -0.06 -12.13 -17.06
C PRO A 209 -0.57 -11.22 -15.93
N ILE A 210 0.13 -11.25 -14.79
CA ILE A 210 -0.16 -10.38 -13.63
C ILE A 210 0.52 -9.02 -13.87
N GLU A 211 -0.24 -7.94 -13.84
CA GLU A 211 0.28 -6.58 -13.87
C GLU A 211 0.97 -6.19 -12.56
N GLU A 212 1.93 -5.27 -12.61
CA GLU A 212 2.77 -4.90 -11.47
C GLU A 212 1.94 -4.39 -10.26
N ASN A 213 0.97 -3.52 -10.51
CA ASN A 213 0.10 -2.99 -9.47
C ASN A 213 -0.74 -4.08 -8.81
N VAL A 214 -1.30 -5.00 -9.61
CA VAL A 214 -2.04 -6.16 -9.12
C VAL A 214 -1.15 -7.04 -8.25
N ALA A 215 0.09 -7.29 -8.68
CA ALA A 215 1.05 -8.06 -7.89
C ALA A 215 1.37 -7.39 -6.54
N LYS A 216 1.54 -6.06 -6.52
CA LYS A 216 1.73 -5.26 -5.30
C LYS A 216 0.53 -5.40 -4.36
N MET A 217 -0.69 -5.19 -4.84
CA MET A 217 -1.92 -5.30 -4.04
C MET A 217 -2.08 -6.69 -3.41
N LEU A 218 -2.00 -7.73 -4.22
CA LEU A 218 -2.18 -9.11 -3.75
C LEU A 218 -1.04 -9.55 -2.83
N GLY A 219 0.18 -9.06 -3.06
CA GLY A 219 1.32 -9.26 -2.18
C GLY A 219 1.10 -8.66 -0.79
N LYS A 220 0.50 -7.47 -0.69
CA LYS A 220 0.14 -6.84 0.59
C LYS A 220 -0.91 -7.62 1.35
N ILE A 221 -1.96 -8.06 0.65
CA ILE A 221 -3.00 -8.90 1.25
C ILE A 221 -2.40 -10.21 1.78
N SER A 222 -1.56 -10.88 0.98
CA SER A 222 -0.87 -12.11 1.39
C SER A 222 0.02 -11.89 2.61
N GLY A 223 0.77 -10.78 2.65
CA GLY A 223 1.60 -10.42 3.79
C GLY A 223 0.79 -10.22 5.07
N ALA A 224 -0.37 -9.56 4.99
CA ALA A 224 -1.26 -9.37 6.12
C ALA A 224 -1.88 -10.69 6.62
N ILE A 225 -2.12 -11.64 5.72
CA ILE A 225 -2.66 -12.96 6.06
C ILE A 225 -1.61 -13.84 6.75
N ILE A 226 -0.35 -13.80 6.32
CA ILE A 226 0.68 -14.79 6.72
C ILE A 226 1.63 -14.23 7.78
N MET A 227 1.96 -12.94 7.74
CA MET A 227 3.05 -12.36 8.53
C MET A 227 2.60 -11.35 9.60
N ASN A 228 1.30 -11.10 9.73
CA ASN A 228 0.77 -10.09 10.64
C ASN A 228 -0.26 -10.72 11.58
N ASP A 229 0.06 -10.81 12.87
CA ASP A 229 -0.80 -11.41 13.89
C ASP A 229 -2.18 -10.74 13.94
N LEU A 230 -2.23 -9.40 13.87
CA LEU A 230 -3.50 -8.66 13.83
C LEU A 230 -4.28 -8.97 12.56
N GLY A 231 -3.58 -9.05 11.40
CA GLY A 231 -4.20 -9.45 10.14
C GLY A 231 -4.81 -10.84 10.23
N MET A 232 -4.06 -11.82 10.75
CA MET A 232 -4.56 -13.19 10.96
C MET A 232 -5.80 -13.21 11.86
N GLU A 233 -5.80 -12.45 12.96
CA GLU A 233 -6.95 -12.35 13.86
C GLU A 233 -8.18 -11.76 13.17
N ILE A 234 -8.00 -10.71 12.36
CA ILE A 234 -9.08 -10.08 11.59
C ILE A 234 -9.64 -11.05 10.55
N PHE A 235 -8.80 -11.75 9.79
CA PHE A 235 -9.27 -12.76 8.83
C PHE A 235 -9.93 -13.94 9.52
N ASN A 236 -9.48 -14.31 10.73
CA ASN A 236 -10.09 -15.36 11.54
C ASN A 236 -11.47 -14.96 12.10
N SER A 237 -11.73 -13.66 12.29
CA SER A 237 -13.04 -13.17 12.78
C SER A 237 -14.19 -13.42 11.80
N GLY A 238 -13.93 -13.43 10.49
CA GLY A 238 -14.93 -13.52 9.43
C GLY A 238 -15.85 -12.30 9.33
N ASN A 239 -15.56 -11.24 10.04
CA ASN A 239 -16.35 -10.02 9.97
C ASN A 239 -16.03 -9.26 8.69
N GLU A 240 -16.96 -9.29 7.73
CA GLU A 240 -16.81 -8.65 6.42
C GLU A 240 -16.41 -7.17 6.52
N ALA A 241 -17.06 -6.40 7.40
CA ALA A 241 -16.79 -4.98 7.54
C ALA A 241 -15.38 -4.71 8.08
N ILE A 242 -14.91 -5.51 9.04
CA ILE A 242 -13.56 -5.37 9.61
C ILE A 242 -12.50 -5.80 8.60
N ILE A 243 -12.73 -6.90 7.87
CA ILE A 243 -11.82 -7.35 6.81
C ILE A 243 -11.75 -6.30 5.69
N TYR A 244 -12.90 -5.74 5.27
CA TYR A 244 -12.94 -4.65 4.27
C TYR A 244 -12.13 -3.43 4.72
N GLN A 245 -12.26 -3.02 5.99
CA GLN A 245 -11.48 -1.91 6.54
C GLN A 245 -9.98 -2.19 6.54
N LEU A 246 -9.57 -3.42 6.91
CA LEU A 246 -8.17 -3.84 6.84
C LEU A 246 -7.64 -3.77 5.41
N LEU A 247 -8.35 -4.36 4.44
CA LEU A 247 -7.98 -4.34 3.02
C LEU A 247 -7.84 -2.91 2.51
N SER A 248 -8.83 -2.06 2.81
CA SER A 248 -8.80 -0.64 2.41
C SER A 248 -7.58 0.09 2.98
N ALA A 249 -7.27 -0.12 4.26
CA ALA A 249 -6.11 0.51 4.90
C ALA A 249 -4.78 0.05 4.28
N LEU A 250 -4.62 -1.27 4.07
CA LEU A 250 -3.43 -1.85 3.47
C LEU A 250 -3.16 -1.33 2.04
N LEU A 251 -4.21 -1.23 1.23
CA LEU A 251 -4.11 -0.85 -0.18
C LEU A 251 -3.89 0.66 -0.34
N ILE A 252 -4.54 1.50 0.49
CA ILE A 252 -4.33 2.95 0.50
C ILE A 252 -2.90 3.32 0.94
N GLU A 253 -2.27 2.54 1.82
CA GLU A 253 -0.87 2.76 2.19
C GLU A 253 0.10 2.62 1.01
N GLU A 254 -0.21 1.79 0.02
CA GLU A 254 0.63 1.63 -1.18
C GLU A 254 0.52 2.81 -2.16
N VAL A 255 -0.63 3.48 -2.22
CA VAL A 255 -0.81 4.70 -3.03
C VAL A 255 0.00 5.88 -2.48
N LYS A 256 0.33 5.87 -1.18
CA LYS A 256 1.06 6.96 -0.52
C LYS A 256 2.58 6.84 -0.59
N LYS A 257 3.10 5.80 -1.20
CA LYS A 257 4.55 5.54 -1.34
C LYS A 257 5.10 6.05 -2.64
#